data_2dfd7e6ed629a081745ffb8954cd5ae4
#
_entry.id   2dfd7e6ed629a081745ffb8954cd5ae4
#
_cell.length_a   1.000
_cell.length_b   1.000
_cell.length_c   1.000
_cell.angle_alpha   90.00
_cell.angle_beta   90.00
_cell.angle_gamma   90.00
#
_symmetry.space_group_name_H-M   'P 1'
#
loop_
_entity.id
_entity.type
_entity.pdbx_description
1 polymer ?
#
loop_
_entity_poly.entity_id
_entity_poly.type
_entity_poly.pdbx_seq_one_letter_code
_entity_poly.pdbx_strand_id
1 'polypeptide(L)'
;MNMVPKEYQINKVINHNEYLINGKISNWDGKHTQVYSTLLSVKNDDKPLLIGNTPEMSGDYALKALDAAHTAFNYGQGVWPTMKVYERIQCMESFVEKMKTKREEIVKLLMWEIGKNLNDSRKEFDR
;
A
#
# COMPACT_ATOMS: atom_id res chain seq x y z
N MET A 1 15.16 -26.45 7.29
CA MET A 1 13.74 -26.62 7.65
C MET A 1 13.00 -25.32 7.31
N ASN A 2 11.97 -25.34 6.43
CA ASN A 2 11.20 -24.13 6.15
C ASN A 2 10.30 -23.86 7.36
N MET A 3 10.70 -22.93 8.22
CA MET A 3 9.93 -22.56 9.42
C MET A 3 8.65 -21.77 9.10
N VAL A 4 8.54 -21.23 7.87
CA VAL A 4 7.36 -20.47 7.45
C VAL A 4 6.45 -21.36 6.61
N PRO A 5 5.17 -21.55 7.00
CA PRO A 5 4.19 -22.28 6.20
C PRO A 5 4.07 -21.73 4.78
N LYS A 6 3.81 -22.61 3.81
CA LYS A 6 3.82 -22.25 2.37
C LYS A 6 2.86 -21.10 2.03
N GLU A 7 1.71 -21.07 2.65
CA GLU A 7 0.67 -20.04 2.46
C GLU A 7 1.12 -18.63 2.86
N TYR A 8 2.10 -18.54 3.77
CA TYR A 8 2.64 -17.24 4.22
C TYR A 8 3.98 -16.88 3.58
N GLN A 9 4.52 -17.71 2.69
CA GLN A 9 5.76 -17.39 2.00
C GLN A 9 5.55 -16.31 0.94
N ILE A 10 6.52 -15.39 0.81
CA ILE A 10 6.62 -14.48 -0.33
C ILE A 10 7.41 -15.20 -1.42
N ASN A 11 6.73 -15.57 -2.50
CA ASN A 11 7.32 -16.36 -3.59
C ASN A 11 7.75 -15.50 -4.78
N LYS A 12 7.39 -14.23 -4.80
CA LYS A 12 7.66 -13.31 -5.90
C LYS A 12 7.93 -11.91 -5.38
N VAL A 13 8.97 -11.27 -5.89
CA VAL A 13 9.25 -9.85 -5.65
C VAL A 13 8.12 -9.01 -6.26
N ILE A 14 7.58 -8.08 -5.46
CA ILE A 14 6.49 -7.21 -5.86
C ILE A 14 7.08 -5.95 -6.51
N ASN A 15 6.86 -5.78 -7.80
CA ASN A 15 7.29 -4.59 -8.53
C ASN A 15 6.12 -3.61 -8.60
N HIS A 16 6.16 -2.59 -7.75
CA HIS A 16 5.16 -1.53 -7.74
C HIS A 16 5.65 -0.38 -8.61
N ASN A 17 5.05 -0.22 -9.77
CA ASN A 17 5.43 0.78 -10.78
C ASN A 17 4.35 1.83 -11.03
N GLU A 18 3.33 1.88 -10.19
CA GLU A 18 2.20 2.78 -10.40
C GLU A 18 2.07 3.79 -9.26
N TYR A 19 1.51 4.94 -9.57
CA TYR A 19 1.13 5.96 -8.60
C TYR A 19 -0.21 6.58 -8.96
N LEU A 20 -0.90 7.14 -7.96
CA LEU A 20 -2.21 7.77 -8.10
C LEU A 20 -2.12 9.26 -7.80
N ILE A 21 -2.41 10.11 -8.77
CA ILE A 21 -2.57 11.57 -8.60
C ILE A 21 -3.81 12.02 -9.38
N ASN A 22 -4.61 12.87 -8.79
CA ASN A 22 -5.83 13.44 -9.39
C ASN A 22 -6.80 12.37 -9.93
N GLY A 23 -6.99 11.28 -9.19
CA GLY A 23 -7.87 10.18 -9.58
C GLY A 23 -7.37 9.33 -10.75
N LYS A 24 -6.14 9.56 -11.23
CA LYS A 24 -5.55 8.85 -12.37
C LYS A 24 -4.36 8.01 -11.93
N ILE A 25 -4.39 6.72 -12.26
CA ILE A 25 -3.25 5.82 -12.12
C ILE A 25 -2.30 6.05 -13.30
N SER A 26 -1.02 6.23 -13.01
CA SER A 26 0.05 6.44 -13.98
C SER A 26 1.23 5.54 -13.67
N ASN A 27 1.98 5.14 -14.69
CA ASN A 27 3.19 4.36 -14.53
C ASN A 27 4.37 5.24 -14.13
N TRP A 28 5.23 4.71 -13.27
CA TRP A 28 6.49 5.29 -12.86
C TRP A 28 7.64 4.63 -13.61
N ASP A 29 8.45 5.43 -14.27
CA ASP A 29 9.63 5.02 -15.04
C ASP A 29 10.96 5.50 -14.44
N GLY A 30 10.89 6.15 -13.27
CA GLY A 30 12.05 6.65 -12.55
C GLY A 30 12.69 5.63 -11.60
N LYS A 31 13.47 6.14 -10.65
CA LYS A 31 14.11 5.32 -9.62
C LYS A 31 13.11 4.64 -8.70
N HIS A 32 13.51 3.48 -8.17
CA HIS A 32 12.73 2.72 -7.19
C HIS A 32 13.52 2.53 -5.91
N THR A 33 12.85 2.59 -4.79
CA THR A 33 13.36 2.19 -3.49
C THR A 33 13.07 0.71 -3.26
N GLN A 34 14.08 -0.06 -2.90
CA GLN A 34 13.94 -1.48 -2.57
C GLN A 34 13.38 -1.64 -1.15
N VAL A 35 12.41 -2.52 -1.00
CA VAL A 35 11.77 -2.87 0.27
C VAL A 35 12.23 -4.24 0.70
N TYR A 36 12.83 -4.31 1.86
CA TYR A 36 13.36 -5.55 2.44
C TYR A 36 12.55 -5.97 3.66
N SER A 37 12.49 -7.27 3.88
CA SER A 37 11.96 -7.84 5.11
C SER A 37 12.83 -7.47 6.30
N THR A 38 12.21 -7.22 7.45
CA THR A 38 12.92 -7.15 8.74
C THR A 38 13.36 -8.53 9.22
N LEU A 39 12.82 -9.59 8.64
CA LEU A 39 13.19 -10.97 8.94
C LEU A 39 14.39 -11.40 8.10
N LEU A 40 15.39 -11.95 8.74
CA LEU A 40 16.56 -12.52 8.06
C LEU A 40 16.22 -13.88 7.44
N SER A 41 16.72 -14.12 6.25
CA SER A 41 16.49 -15.39 5.55
C SER A 41 17.69 -16.31 5.72
N VAL A 42 17.50 -17.43 6.43
CA VAL A 42 18.52 -18.50 6.56
C VAL A 42 18.95 -19.06 5.19
N LYS A 43 18.08 -18.98 4.17
CA LYS A 43 18.42 -19.38 2.81
C LYS A 43 19.30 -18.39 2.06
N ASN A 44 19.44 -17.18 2.58
CA ASN A 44 20.16 -16.08 1.95
C ASN A 44 21.29 -15.56 2.86
N ASP A 45 22.02 -16.48 3.49
CA ASP A 45 23.14 -16.18 4.38
C ASP A 45 22.80 -15.11 5.44
N ASP A 46 21.63 -15.25 6.07
CA ASP A 46 21.08 -14.32 7.06
C ASP A 46 20.95 -12.86 6.58
N LYS A 47 20.81 -12.67 5.26
CA LYS A 47 20.53 -11.35 4.68
C LYS A 47 19.03 -11.07 4.63
N PRO A 48 18.64 -9.79 4.70
CA PRO A 48 17.25 -9.40 4.50
C PRO A 48 16.70 -9.89 3.16
N LEU A 49 15.48 -10.41 3.16
CA LEU A 49 14.79 -10.83 1.94
C LEU A 49 14.24 -9.61 1.20
N LEU A 50 14.58 -9.44 -0.07
CA LEU A 50 13.92 -8.43 -0.91
C LEU A 50 12.45 -8.83 -1.12
N ILE A 51 11.53 -7.98 -0.65
CA ILE A 51 10.08 -8.16 -0.78
C ILE A 51 9.57 -7.53 -2.07
N GLY A 52 10.05 -6.33 -2.37
CA GLY A 52 9.58 -5.57 -3.51
C GLY A 52 10.33 -4.27 -3.71
N ASN A 53 9.77 -3.44 -4.58
CA ASN A 53 10.22 -2.07 -4.80
C ASN A 53 9.02 -1.13 -4.98
N THR A 54 9.24 0.16 -4.69
CA THR A 54 8.25 1.21 -4.81
C THR A 54 8.84 2.41 -5.55
N PRO A 55 8.03 3.25 -6.24
CA PRO A 55 8.47 4.48 -6.85
C PRO A 55 9.17 5.40 -5.85
N GLU A 56 10.39 5.85 -6.19
CA GLU A 56 11.11 6.90 -5.45
C GLU A 56 10.74 8.25 -6.05
N MET A 57 9.61 8.80 -5.58
CA MET A 57 9.05 10.02 -6.16
C MET A 57 9.75 11.27 -5.63
N SER A 58 9.99 12.24 -6.51
CA SER A 58 10.59 13.53 -6.15
C SER A 58 9.61 14.50 -5.48
N GLY A 59 10.15 15.58 -4.88
CA GLY A 59 9.35 16.66 -4.31
C GLY A 59 8.35 17.28 -5.29
N ASP A 60 8.67 17.31 -6.59
CA ASP A 60 7.78 17.84 -7.63
C ASP A 60 6.48 17.01 -7.75
N TYR A 61 6.56 15.71 -7.57
CA TYR A 61 5.37 14.85 -7.54
C TYR A 61 4.54 15.03 -6.27
N ALA A 62 5.20 15.30 -5.13
CA ALA A 62 4.49 15.67 -3.90
C ALA A 62 3.72 16.99 -4.08
N LEU A 63 4.32 17.98 -4.73
CA LEU A 63 3.66 19.25 -5.07
C LEU A 63 2.50 19.05 -6.05
N LYS A 64 2.66 18.22 -7.08
CA LYS A 64 1.57 17.88 -8.01
C LYS A 64 0.40 17.20 -7.27
N ALA A 65 0.68 16.32 -6.32
CA ALA A 65 -0.37 15.69 -5.51
C ALA A 65 -1.09 16.71 -4.62
N LEU A 66 -0.34 17.65 -4.01
CA LEU A 66 -0.90 18.74 -3.21
C LEU A 66 -1.78 19.66 -4.06
N ASP A 67 -1.32 20.08 -5.24
CA ASP A 67 -2.08 20.92 -6.16
C ASP A 67 -3.37 20.22 -6.63
N ALA A 68 -3.29 18.92 -6.90
CA ALA A 68 -4.48 18.14 -7.25
C ALA A 68 -5.49 18.07 -6.09
N ALA A 69 -5.02 17.88 -4.86
CA ALA A 69 -5.87 17.89 -3.67
C ALA A 69 -6.49 19.27 -3.42
N HIS A 70 -5.71 20.36 -3.55
CA HIS A 70 -6.19 21.73 -3.42
C HIS A 70 -7.25 22.05 -4.48
N THR A 71 -7.02 21.65 -5.73
CA THR A 71 -7.98 21.84 -6.83
C THR A 71 -9.27 21.06 -6.58
N ALA A 72 -9.18 19.81 -6.12
CA ALA A 72 -10.33 18.98 -5.80
C ALA A 72 -11.13 19.54 -4.61
N PHE A 73 -10.47 20.10 -3.62
CA PHE A 73 -11.11 20.77 -2.46
C PHE A 73 -11.81 22.06 -2.88
N ASN A 74 -11.19 22.85 -3.74
CA ASN A 74 -11.74 24.09 -4.30
C ASN A 74 -12.39 25.01 -3.25
N TYR A 75 -11.64 25.36 -2.21
CA TYR A 75 -12.12 26.19 -1.07
C TYR A 75 -13.42 25.66 -0.41
N GLY A 76 -13.59 24.35 -0.37
CA GLY A 76 -14.79 23.70 0.15
C GLY A 76 -15.96 23.60 -0.83
N GLN A 77 -15.78 24.02 -2.09
CA GLN A 77 -16.79 23.98 -3.14
C GLN A 77 -16.61 22.79 -4.12
N GLY A 78 -15.58 21.98 -3.89
CA GLY A 78 -15.33 20.79 -4.70
C GLY A 78 -16.41 19.71 -4.51
N VAL A 79 -16.34 18.68 -5.35
CA VAL A 79 -17.34 17.59 -5.34
C VAL A 79 -17.44 16.90 -4.00
N TRP A 80 -16.30 16.54 -3.40
CA TRP A 80 -16.30 15.83 -2.11
C TRP A 80 -16.81 16.67 -0.94
N PRO A 81 -16.36 17.94 -0.72
CA PRO A 81 -16.87 18.77 0.37
C PRO A 81 -18.36 19.06 0.27
N THR A 82 -18.90 19.21 -0.93
CA THR A 82 -20.33 19.54 -1.18
C THR A 82 -21.23 18.31 -1.32
N MET A 83 -20.65 17.12 -1.40
CA MET A 83 -21.39 15.87 -1.51
C MET A 83 -22.19 15.60 -0.23
N LYS A 84 -23.42 15.09 -0.38
CA LYS A 84 -24.26 14.75 0.76
C LYS A 84 -23.62 13.68 1.63
N VAL A 85 -23.87 13.73 2.92
CA VAL A 85 -23.24 12.82 3.90
C VAL A 85 -23.44 11.34 3.52
N TYR A 86 -24.66 10.95 3.12
CA TYR A 86 -24.94 9.57 2.77
C TYR A 86 -24.16 9.10 1.51
N GLU A 87 -23.93 9.98 0.54
CA GLU A 87 -23.14 9.66 -0.65
C GLU A 87 -21.67 9.44 -0.32
N ARG A 88 -21.12 10.26 0.60
CA ARG A 88 -19.77 10.04 1.12
C ARG A 88 -19.65 8.72 1.89
N ILE A 89 -20.67 8.37 2.69
CA ILE A 89 -20.73 7.08 3.38
C ILE A 89 -20.69 5.94 2.37
N GLN A 90 -21.50 5.98 1.32
CA GLN A 90 -21.52 4.96 0.27
C GLN A 90 -20.16 4.81 -0.44
N CYS A 91 -19.45 5.93 -0.69
CA CYS A 91 -18.09 5.88 -1.23
C CYS A 91 -17.13 5.15 -0.29
N MET A 92 -17.20 5.43 1.02
CA MET A 92 -16.34 4.79 2.02
C MET A 92 -16.68 3.31 2.20
N GLU A 93 -17.95 2.93 2.23
CA GLU A 93 -18.38 1.53 2.29
C GLU A 93 -17.86 0.76 1.08
N SER A 94 -18.00 1.33 -0.13
CA SER A 94 -17.48 0.75 -1.37
C SER A 94 -15.96 0.57 -1.34
N PHE A 95 -15.23 1.52 -0.76
CA PHE A 95 -13.78 1.42 -0.56
C PHE A 95 -13.44 0.27 0.40
N VAL A 96 -14.10 0.21 1.56
CA VAL A 96 -13.89 -0.85 2.57
C VAL A 96 -14.14 -2.23 1.99
N GLU A 97 -15.20 -2.43 1.22
CA GLU A 97 -15.48 -3.72 0.57
C GLU A 97 -14.35 -4.12 -0.40
N LYS A 98 -13.81 -3.18 -1.17
CA LYS A 98 -12.65 -3.45 -2.02
C LYS A 98 -11.39 -3.77 -1.21
N MET A 99 -11.15 -3.06 -0.10
CA MET A 99 -10.02 -3.34 0.80
C MET A 99 -10.11 -4.75 1.40
N LYS A 100 -11.29 -5.20 1.82
CA LYS A 100 -11.51 -6.56 2.37
C LYS A 100 -11.04 -7.66 1.39
N THR A 101 -11.17 -7.45 0.08
CA THR A 101 -10.69 -8.43 -0.91
C THR A 101 -9.16 -8.58 -0.91
N LYS A 102 -8.43 -7.60 -0.37
CA LYS A 102 -6.96 -7.58 -0.27
C LYS A 102 -6.42 -7.99 1.10
N ARG A 103 -7.31 -8.34 2.03
CA ARG A 103 -6.98 -8.60 3.44
C ARG A 103 -5.80 -9.56 3.61
N GLU A 104 -5.88 -10.76 3.07
CA GLU A 104 -4.83 -11.79 3.28
C GLU A 104 -3.50 -11.42 2.61
N GLU A 105 -3.54 -10.67 1.51
CA GLU A 105 -2.34 -10.14 0.85
C GLU A 105 -1.65 -9.10 1.74
N ILE A 106 -2.41 -8.14 2.28
CA ILE A 106 -1.89 -7.08 3.15
C ILE A 106 -1.40 -7.65 4.49
N VAL A 107 -2.15 -8.57 5.09
CA VAL A 107 -1.75 -9.28 6.32
C VAL A 107 -0.40 -9.98 6.14
N LYS A 108 -0.21 -10.66 5.00
CA LYS A 108 1.07 -11.30 4.67
C LYS A 108 2.20 -10.29 4.55
N LEU A 109 1.96 -9.15 3.89
CA LEU A 109 2.96 -8.09 3.75
C LEU A 109 3.36 -7.51 5.10
N LEU A 110 2.41 -7.24 5.99
CA LEU A 110 2.68 -6.78 7.36
C LEU A 110 3.57 -7.76 8.14
N MET A 111 3.35 -9.06 7.99
CA MET A 111 4.19 -10.08 8.63
C MET A 111 5.64 -10.02 8.14
N TRP A 112 5.85 -9.85 6.84
CA TRP A 112 7.19 -9.88 6.25
C TRP A 112 7.92 -8.54 6.35
N GLU A 113 7.25 -7.44 6.10
CA GLU A 113 7.87 -6.12 6.05
C GLU A 113 8.28 -5.64 7.45
N ILE A 114 7.38 -5.75 8.42
CA ILE A 114 7.62 -5.23 9.77
C ILE A 114 7.78 -6.32 10.85
N GLY A 115 7.74 -7.60 10.47
CA GLY A 115 7.97 -8.71 11.38
C GLY A 115 6.83 -8.97 12.36
N LYS A 116 5.60 -8.55 12.06
CA LYS A 116 4.44 -8.80 12.90
C LYS A 116 4.01 -10.27 12.87
N ASN A 117 3.51 -10.77 14.00
CA ASN A 117 2.84 -12.07 14.01
C ASN A 117 1.48 -12.03 13.30
N LEU A 118 0.94 -13.19 12.93
CA LEU A 118 -0.30 -13.31 12.17
C LEU A 118 -1.50 -12.66 12.86
N ASN A 119 -1.66 -12.88 14.18
CA ASN A 119 -2.80 -12.35 14.91
C ASN A 119 -2.80 -10.82 14.95
N ASP A 120 -1.64 -10.22 15.19
CA ASP A 120 -1.51 -8.76 15.25
C ASP A 120 -1.62 -8.13 13.87
N SER A 121 -1.11 -8.79 12.83
CA SER A 121 -1.29 -8.34 11.44
C SER A 121 -2.76 -8.34 11.02
N ARG A 122 -3.52 -9.37 11.41
CA ARG A 122 -4.97 -9.43 11.17
C ARG A 122 -5.73 -8.34 11.92
N LYS A 123 -5.44 -8.16 13.21
CA LYS A 123 -6.05 -7.10 14.03
C LYS A 123 -5.76 -5.70 13.50
N GLU A 124 -4.56 -5.47 12.96
CA GLU A 124 -4.20 -4.17 12.38
C GLU A 124 -4.98 -3.88 11.11
N PHE A 125 -5.14 -4.87 10.26
CA PHE A 125 -5.96 -4.72 9.06
C PHE A 125 -7.44 -4.52 9.38
N ASP A 126 -7.97 -5.28 10.36
CA ASP A 126 -9.39 -5.30 10.72
C ASP A 126 -9.83 -4.05 11.53
N ARG A 127 -8.88 -3.22 11.98
CA ARG A 127 -9.12 -1.99 12.77
C ARG A 127 -9.42 -0.79 11.89
#